data_20c49def5812a305e5f72fa27051c4b9
#
_entry.id   20c49def5812a305e5f72fa27051c4b9
#
_cell.length_a   1.000
_cell.length_b   1.000
_cell.length_c   1.000
_cell.angle_alpha   90.00
_cell.angle_beta   90.00
_cell.angle_gamma   90.00
#
_symmetry.space_group_name_H-M   'P 1'
#
loop_
_entity.id
_entity.type
_entity.pdbx_description
1 polymer ?
#
loop_
_entity_poly.entity_id
_entity_poly.type
_entity_poly.pdbx_seq_one_letter_code
_entity_poly.pdbx_strand_id
1 'polypeptide(L)'
;IIIKSTVIPGTTINKIKKKLEVASNKKEGDGFTLITNPEFLREGRAIEDTLKPHLIVIGSNSEKSSEKLRKFYEKTYGEKIPIIVTNNTTAELIKYANNSFLATKISFINNIANLCQTLPGTNVDIIAKAIGIDPRIGQQFLNAGPGYGGSCLPKDVQAMMIFQKKSGQESVLLNAVHQTNVLQINKIINLIEK
;
A
#
# COMPACT_ATOMS: atom_id res chain seq x y z
N ILE A 1 -1.66 8.83 21.06
CA ILE A 1 -1.96 7.44 20.69
C ILE A 1 -1.64 7.30 19.21
N ILE A 2 -0.84 6.28 18.83
CA ILE A 2 -0.39 6.07 17.46
C ILE A 2 -1.02 4.78 16.92
N ILE A 3 -1.71 4.89 15.78
CA ILE A 3 -2.31 3.78 15.05
C ILE A 3 -1.32 3.38 13.95
N LYS A 4 -0.63 2.24 14.11
CA LYS A 4 0.31 1.69 13.15
C LYS A 4 -0.36 0.74 12.14
N SER A 5 -1.47 0.12 12.53
CA SER A 5 -2.19 -0.85 11.72
C SER A 5 -2.81 -0.22 10.48
N THR A 6 -2.83 -0.97 9.36
CA THR A 6 -3.59 -0.60 8.16
C THR A 6 -5.08 -0.66 8.48
N VAL A 7 -5.75 0.47 8.37
CA VAL A 7 -7.19 0.61 8.60
C VAL A 7 -7.84 1.37 7.45
N ILE A 8 -9.11 1.08 7.17
CA ILE A 8 -9.87 1.72 6.08
C ILE A 8 -9.92 3.24 6.30
N PRO A 9 -9.75 4.06 5.25
CA PRO A 9 -9.76 5.52 5.35
C PRO A 9 -10.97 6.06 6.12
N GLY A 10 -10.69 6.98 7.06
CA GLY A 10 -11.67 7.52 8.00
C GLY A 10 -11.85 6.72 9.30
N THR A 11 -11.23 5.55 9.44
CA THR A 11 -11.40 4.70 10.65
C THR A 11 -10.89 5.37 11.90
N THR A 12 -9.72 6.01 11.85
CA THR A 12 -9.12 6.68 13.01
C THR A 12 -10.07 7.75 13.59
N ILE A 13 -10.61 8.59 12.73
CA ILE A 13 -11.47 9.71 13.16
C ILE A 13 -12.91 9.26 13.45
N ASN A 14 -13.50 8.42 12.58
CA ASN A 14 -14.92 8.10 12.67
C ASN A 14 -15.23 6.98 13.68
N LYS A 15 -14.25 6.11 13.98
CA LYS A 15 -14.45 4.93 14.85
C LYS A 15 -13.54 4.96 16.08
N ILE A 16 -12.20 5.03 15.88
CA ILE A 16 -11.24 4.90 16.98
C ILE A 16 -11.37 6.09 17.93
N LYS A 17 -11.38 7.30 17.39
CA LYS A 17 -11.60 8.53 18.17
C LYS A 17 -12.82 8.42 19.07
N LYS A 18 -13.98 8.11 18.50
CA LYS A 18 -15.25 8.03 19.25
C LYS A 18 -15.20 7.00 20.38
N LYS A 19 -14.60 5.82 20.11
CA LYS A 19 -14.45 4.77 21.13
C LYS A 19 -13.53 5.21 22.26
N LEU A 20 -12.43 5.86 21.95
CA LEU A 20 -11.47 6.34 22.94
C LEU A 20 -12.05 7.48 23.78
N GLU A 21 -12.77 8.40 23.18
CA GLU A 21 -13.44 9.49 23.90
C GLU A 21 -14.46 8.95 24.92
N VAL A 22 -15.25 7.95 24.51
CA VAL A 22 -16.21 7.30 25.42
C VAL A 22 -15.50 6.54 26.53
N ALA A 23 -14.50 5.71 26.20
CA ALA A 23 -13.83 4.87 27.18
C ALA A 23 -12.96 5.63 28.17
N SER A 24 -12.38 6.76 27.77
CA SER A 24 -11.49 7.57 28.61
C SER A 24 -12.18 8.74 29.31
N ASN A 25 -13.41 9.06 28.93
CA ASN A 25 -14.11 10.31 29.33
C ASN A 25 -13.29 11.57 29.03
N LYS A 26 -12.47 11.56 27.97
CA LYS A 26 -11.63 12.66 27.51
C LYS A 26 -11.96 12.97 26.05
N LYS A 27 -11.57 14.16 25.60
CA LYS A 27 -11.70 14.57 24.18
C LYS A 27 -10.36 14.53 23.48
N GLU A 28 -10.38 14.22 22.17
CA GLU A 28 -9.19 14.42 21.35
C GLU A 28 -8.84 15.91 21.32
N GLY A 29 -7.54 16.22 21.53
CA GLY A 29 -7.05 17.60 21.70
C GLY A 29 -6.97 18.04 23.15
N ASP A 30 -7.77 17.43 24.05
CA ASP A 30 -7.77 17.65 25.48
C ASP A 30 -7.71 16.30 26.22
N GLY A 31 -6.51 15.85 26.51
CA GLY A 31 -6.24 14.58 27.20
C GLY A 31 -5.54 13.52 26.36
N PHE A 32 -5.80 13.43 25.05
CA PHE A 32 -5.03 12.62 24.11
C PHE A 32 -5.09 13.20 22.69
N THR A 33 -4.17 12.76 21.84
CA THR A 33 -4.19 13.04 20.40
C THR A 33 -4.02 11.75 19.64
N LEU A 34 -4.52 11.71 18.40
CA LEU A 34 -4.45 10.56 17.51
C LEU A 34 -3.50 10.82 16.35
N ILE A 35 -2.66 9.83 16.10
CA ILE A 35 -1.76 9.80 14.95
C ILE A 35 -1.98 8.50 14.19
N THR A 36 -2.19 8.59 12.90
CA THR A 36 -2.10 7.46 11.96
C THR A 36 -0.68 7.42 11.41
N ASN A 37 -0.01 6.29 11.59
CA ASN A 37 1.37 6.14 11.13
C ASN A 37 1.52 4.75 10.48
N PRO A 38 1.05 4.60 9.23
CA PRO A 38 1.10 3.32 8.54
C PRO A 38 2.53 2.85 8.32
N GLU A 39 2.71 1.54 8.24
CA GLU A 39 3.97 0.90 7.91
C GLU A 39 4.01 0.54 6.41
N PHE A 40 5.23 0.43 5.84
CA PHE A 40 5.48 0.04 4.45
C PHE A 40 6.48 -1.12 4.39
N LEU A 41 6.31 -2.08 5.31
CA LEU A 41 7.19 -3.24 5.44
C LEU A 41 6.89 -4.28 4.35
N ARG A 42 7.95 -4.87 3.82
CA ARG A 42 7.87 -5.98 2.87
C ARG A 42 7.95 -7.31 3.61
N GLU A 43 7.09 -8.25 3.26
CA GLU A 43 7.17 -9.62 3.75
C GLU A 43 8.55 -10.23 3.43
N GLY A 44 9.16 -10.87 4.42
CA GLY A 44 10.53 -11.39 4.33
C GLY A 44 11.65 -10.37 4.57
N ARG A 45 11.34 -9.04 4.60
CA ARG A 45 12.31 -7.97 4.84
C ARG A 45 11.91 -6.99 5.95
N ALA A 46 10.98 -7.37 6.80
CA ALA A 46 10.40 -6.48 7.81
C ALA A 46 11.43 -5.84 8.75
N ILE A 47 12.48 -6.59 9.13
CA ILE A 47 13.56 -6.06 9.99
C ILE A 47 14.36 -5.00 9.24
N GLU A 48 14.77 -5.27 8.00
CA GLU A 48 15.53 -4.33 7.17
C GLU A 48 14.74 -3.04 6.93
N ASP A 49 13.45 -3.19 6.52
CA ASP A 49 12.56 -2.07 6.25
C ASP A 49 12.23 -1.26 7.52
N THR A 50 12.23 -1.90 8.70
CA THR A 50 12.09 -1.21 9.98
C THR A 50 13.34 -0.40 10.32
N LEU A 51 14.52 -0.96 10.09
CA LEU A 51 15.79 -0.28 10.43
C LEU A 51 16.15 0.81 9.40
N LYS A 52 15.70 0.67 8.15
CA LYS A 52 15.96 1.62 7.04
C LYS A 52 14.67 1.89 6.26
N PRO A 53 13.69 2.56 6.87
CA PRO A 53 12.45 2.87 6.17
C PRO A 53 12.72 3.83 4.99
N HIS A 54 12.08 3.57 3.85
CA HIS A 54 12.19 4.43 2.67
C HIS A 54 11.25 5.64 2.72
N LEU A 55 10.24 5.58 3.58
CA LEU A 55 9.23 6.62 3.79
C LEU A 55 8.59 6.48 5.16
N ILE A 56 8.31 7.60 5.81
CA ILE A 56 7.50 7.68 7.02
C ILE A 56 6.31 8.60 6.72
N VAL A 57 5.10 8.15 7.06
CA VAL A 57 3.87 8.94 6.94
C VAL A 57 3.30 9.18 8.32
N ILE A 58 3.02 10.44 8.65
CA ILE A 58 2.45 10.87 9.92
C ILE A 58 1.14 11.60 9.63
N GLY A 59 0.02 10.98 9.95
CA GLY A 59 -1.31 11.57 9.83
C GLY A 59 -1.81 12.05 11.18
N SER A 60 -2.02 13.34 11.37
CA SER A 60 -2.57 13.90 12.61
C SER A 60 -3.26 15.24 12.36
N ASN A 61 -4.28 15.52 13.15
CA ASN A 61 -4.91 16.84 13.20
C ASN A 61 -4.23 17.78 14.23
N SER A 62 -3.23 17.28 14.96
CA SER A 62 -2.44 18.03 15.94
C SER A 62 -1.02 18.25 15.43
N GLU A 63 -0.69 19.49 15.08
CA GLU A 63 0.66 19.88 14.66
C GLU A 63 1.71 19.54 15.72
N LYS A 64 1.41 19.85 17.00
CA LYS A 64 2.29 19.52 18.12
C LYS A 64 2.60 18.04 18.23
N SER A 65 1.61 17.17 17.94
CA SER A 65 1.79 15.72 18.04
C SER A 65 2.53 15.16 16.84
N SER A 66 2.24 15.66 15.64
CA SER A 66 2.99 15.28 14.42
C SER A 66 4.44 15.70 14.51
N GLU A 67 4.73 16.91 14.98
CA GLU A 67 6.10 17.39 15.17
C GLU A 67 6.88 16.59 16.21
N LYS A 68 6.22 16.19 17.32
CA LYS A 68 6.84 15.32 18.33
C LYS A 68 7.22 13.95 17.74
N LEU A 69 6.35 13.35 16.93
CA LEU A 69 6.63 12.07 16.29
C LEU A 69 7.66 12.21 15.17
N ARG A 70 7.63 13.31 14.42
CA ARG A 70 8.64 13.63 13.41
C ARG A 70 10.04 13.70 14.02
N LYS A 71 10.23 14.48 15.09
CA LYS A 71 11.51 14.58 15.81
C LYS A 71 12.00 13.23 16.35
N PHE A 72 11.07 12.39 16.82
CA PHE A 72 11.41 11.03 17.24
C PHE A 72 12.01 10.23 16.07
N TYR A 73 11.38 10.27 14.89
CA TYR A 73 11.88 9.55 13.73
C TYR A 73 13.19 10.14 13.18
N GLU A 74 13.33 11.46 13.12
CA GLU A 74 14.57 12.13 12.73
C GLU A 74 15.76 11.75 13.66
N LYS A 75 15.49 11.66 14.97
CA LYS A 75 16.49 11.19 15.94
C LYS A 75 16.83 9.71 15.75
N THR A 76 15.87 8.88 15.38
CA THR A 76 16.05 7.42 15.27
C THR A 76 16.72 7.02 13.96
N TYR A 77 16.34 7.63 12.85
CA TYR A 77 16.77 7.23 11.50
C TYR A 77 17.62 8.27 10.77
N GLY A 78 17.79 9.45 11.34
CA GLY A 78 18.46 10.61 10.71
C GLY A 78 17.51 11.40 9.80
N GLU A 79 17.95 12.59 9.40
CA GLU A 79 17.14 13.56 8.65
C GLU A 79 16.97 13.22 7.15
N LYS A 80 17.63 12.18 6.65
CA LYS A 80 17.61 11.81 5.22
C LYS A 80 16.37 11.02 4.82
N ILE A 81 15.61 10.47 5.78
CA ILE A 81 14.41 9.70 5.49
C ILE A 81 13.25 10.65 5.19
N PRO A 82 12.58 10.53 4.03
CA PRO A 82 11.42 11.34 3.72
C PRO A 82 10.31 11.13 4.75
N ILE A 83 9.84 12.22 5.39
CA ILE A 83 8.72 12.21 6.31
C ILE A 83 7.61 13.07 5.73
N ILE A 84 6.46 12.46 5.46
CA ILE A 84 5.26 13.16 4.99
C ILE A 84 4.31 13.35 6.17
N VAL A 85 3.99 14.60 6.47
CA VAL A 85 2.99 14.97 7.49
C VAL A 85 1.69 15.35 6.78
N THR A 86 0.57 14.78 7.24
CA THR A 86 -0.76 15.03 6.68
C THR A 86 -1.85 14.77 7.73
N ASN A 87 -3.14 14.77 7.36
CA ASN A 87 -4.22 14.35 8.25
C ASN A 87 -4.36 12.83 8.33
N ASN A 88 -5.09 12.33 9.33
CA ASN A 88 -5.27 10.91 9.59
C ASN A 88 -5.84 10.15 8.37
N THR A 89 -6.90 10.67 7.76
CA THR A 89 -7.59 10.00 6.64
C THR A 89 -6.70 9.90 5.40
N THR A 90 -5.94 10.95 5.09
CA THR A 90 -4.97 10.92 3.99
C THR A 90 -3.86 9.89 4.26
N ALA A 91 -3.34 9.83 5.49
CA ALA A 91 -2.33 8.83 5.85
C ALA A 91 -2.85 7.39 5.72
N GLU A 92 -4.10 7.13 6.11
CA GLU A 92 -4.77 5.85 5.89
C GLU A 92 -4.87 5.52 4.40
N LEU A 93 -5.31 6.49 3.57
CA LEU A 93 -5.47 6.30 2.14
C LEU A 93 -4.14 6.08 1.41
N ILE A 94 -3.05 6.74 1.82
CA ILE A 94 -1.71 6.56 1.24
C ILE A 94 -1.30 5.09 1.29
N LYS A 95 -1.53 4.37 2.39
CA LYS A 95 -1.19 2.94 2.51
C LYS A 95 -1.94 2.09 1.49
N TYR A 96 -3.25 2.31 1.35
CA TYR A 96 -4.05 1.58 0.36
C TYR A 96 -3.69 1.93 -1.08
N ALA A 97 -3.46 3.20 -1.38
CA ALA A 97 -3.02 3.64 -2.70
C ALA A 97 -1.68 2.99 -3.10
N ASN A 98 -0.70 2.99 -2.19
CA ASN A 98 0.58 2.33 -2.40
C ASN A 98 0.40 0.84 -2.73
N ASN A 99 -0.30 0.09 -1.88
CA ASN A 99 -0.46 -1.34 -2.06
C ASN A 99 -1.29 -1.68 -3.33
N SER A 100 -2.31 -0.88 -3.63
CA SER A 100 -3.10 -1.01 -4.87
C SER A 100 -2.25 -0.76 -6.12
N PHE A 101 -1.35 0.22 -6.08
CA PHE A 101 -0.46 0.51 -7.22
C PHE A 101 0.58 -0.59 -7.42
N LEU A 102 1.15 -1.14 -6.35
CA LEU A 102 2.06 -2.29 -6.43
C LEU A 102 1.36 -3.52 -7.05
N ALA A 103 0.13 -3.82 -6.62
CA ALA A 103 -0.69 -4.88 -7.21
C ALA A 103 -1.00 -4.63 -8.70
N THR A 104 -1.22 -3.37 -9.07
CA THR A 104 -1.43 -2.97 -10.48
C THR A 104 -0.19 -3.24 -11.32
N LYS A 105 1.02 -2.91 -10.85
CA LYS A 105 2.28 -3.18 -11.56
C LYS A 105 2.47 -4.67 -11.80
N ILE A 106 2.21 -5.51 -10.79
CA ILE A 106 2.31 -6.98 -10.92
C ILE A 106 1.29 -7.51 -11.93
N SER A 107 0.03 -7.07 -11.83
CA SER A 107 -1.01 -7.51 -12.77
C SER A 107 -0.72 -7.03 -14.20
N PHE A 108 -0.20 -5.83 -14.36
CA PHE A 108 0.21 -5.29 -15.66
C PHE A 108 1.28 -6.14 -16.32
N ILE A 109 2.39 -6.41 -15.62
CA ILE A 109 3.49 -7.18 -16.23
C ILE A 109 3.08 -8.65 -16.49
N ASN A 110 2.22 -9.24 -15.67
CA ASN A 110 1.66 -10.54 -15.90
C ASN A 110 0.76 -10.57 -17.15
N ASN A 111 -0.02 -9.52 -17.39
CA ASN A 111 -0.81 -9.40 -18.62
C ASN A 111 0.10 -9.31 -19.87
N ILE A 112 1.21 -8.59 -19.79
CA ILE A 112 2.23 -8.54 -20.86
C ILE A 112 2.90 -9.91 -21.04
N ALA A 113 3.22 -10.63 -19.96
CA ALA A 113 3.78 -11.97 -20.02
C ALA A 113 2.85 -12.95 -20.76
N ASN A 114 1.55 -12.90 -20.44
CA ASN A 114 0.54 -13.70 -21.12
C ASN A 114 0.46 -13.40 -22.63
N LEU A 115 0.61 -12.13 -23.02
CA LEU A 115 0.69 -11.75 -24.43
C LEU A 115 1.98 -12.28 -25.09
N CYS A 116 3.13 -12.20 -24.43
CA CYS A 116 4.39 -12.75 -24.94
C CYS A 116 4.31 -14.24 -25.28
N GLN A 117 3.53 -15.01 -24.53
CA GLN A 117 3.34 -16.44 -24.81
C GLN A 117 2.63 -16.72 -26.16
N THR A 118 1.94 -15.73 -26.72
CA THR A 118 1.28 -15.83 -28.03
C THR A 118 2.10 -15.24 -29.18
N LEU A 119 3.21 -14.60 -28.88
CA LEU A 119 4.07 -13.88 -29.82
C LEU A 119 5.47 -14.50 -29.84
N PRO A 120 5.80 -15.33 -30.86
CA PRO A 120 7.11 -15.96 -30.95
C PRO A 120 8.28 -14.96 -30.90
N GLY A 121 9.33 -15.30 -30.16
CA GLY A 121 10.54 -14.48 -30.00
C GLY A 121 10.44 -13.31 -29.03
N THR A 122 9.30 -13.10 -28.41
CA THR A 122 9.17 -12.07 -27.35
C THR A 122 9.66 -12.57 -26.00
N ASN A 123 10.15 -11.64 -25.17
CA ASN A 123 10.65 -11.94 -23.81
C ASN A 123 10.18 -10.86 -22.83
N VAL A 124 9.36 -11.27 -21.86
CA VAL A 124 8.77 -10.36 -20.87
C VAL A 124 9.82 -9.73 -19.94
N ASP A 125 10.91 -10.44 -19.65
CA ASP A 125 11.96 -9.89 -18.76
C ASP A 125 12.72 -8.74 -19.44
N ILE A 126 12.93 -8.84 -20.75
CA ILE A 126 13.51 -7.76 -21.55
C ILE A 126 12.54 -6.56 -21.59
N ILE A 127 11.25 -6.82 -21.79
CA ILE A 127 10.22 -5.75 -21.77
C ILE A 127 10.18 -5.09 -20.40
N ALA A 128 10.11 -5.86 -19.31
CA ALA A 128 10.08 -5.35 -17.94
C ALA A 128 11.33 -4.51 -17.63
N LYS A 129 12.51 -4.99 -18.04
CA LYS A 129 13.77 -4.25 -17.91
C LYS A 129 13.73 -2.94 -18.69
N ALA A 130 13.30 -2.98 -19.95
CA ALA A 130 13.27 -1.80 -20.82
C ALA A 130 12.33 -0.71 -20.28
N ILE A 131 11.09 -1.06 -19.94
CA ILE A 131 10.14 -0.08 -19.40
C ILE A 131 10.53 0.38 -17.98
N GLY A 132 11.20 -0.50 -17.21
CA GLY A 132 11.66 -0.18 -15.86
C GLY A 132 12.84 0.79 -15.79
N ILE A 133 13.58 0.99 -16.91
CA ILE A 133 14.63 2.02 -17.03
C ILE A 133 14.02 3.43 -17.03
N ASP A 134 12.78 3.58 -17.51
CA ASP A 134 12.10 4.86 -17.45
C ASP A 134 11.86 5.25 -15.97
N PRO A 135 12.43 6.38 -15.50
CA PRO A 135 12.31 6.79 -14.09
C PRO A 135 10.86 7.07 -13.65
N ARG A 136 9.97 7.32 -14.61
CA ARG A 136 8.53 7.51 -14.35
C ARG A 136 7.83 6.19 -14.00
N ILE A 137 8.39 5.04 -14.38
CA ILE A 137 7.85 3.70 -14.13
C ILE A 137 8.64 3.01 -13.02
N GLY A 138 9.97 2.94 -13.15
CA GLY A 138 10.87 2.27 -12.21
C GLY A 138 10.77 0.73 -12.29
N GLN A 139 11.87 0.04 -11.97
CA GLN A 139 12.01 -1.42 -12.13
C GLN A 139 11.22 -2.26 -11.12
N GLN A 140 10.94 -1.70 -9.95
CA GLN A 140 10.33 -2.45 -8.86
C GLN A 140 8.92 -2.95 -9.22
N PHE A 141 8.59 -4.19 -8.82
CA PHE A 141 7.28 -4.83 -9.03
C PHE A 141 6.90 -5.08 -10.51
N LEU A 142 7.88 -5.24 -11.39
CA LEU A 142 7.70 -5.60 -12.80
C LEU A 142 8.17 -7.04 -13.11
N ASN A 143 8.27 -7.92 -12.12
CA ASN A 143 8.59 -9.33 -12.34
C ASN A 143 7.30 -10.10 -12.63
N ALA A 144 7.23 -10.73 -13.80
CA ALA A 144 6.13 -11.63 -14.16
C ALA A 144 6.21 -12.94 -13.35
N GLY A 145 5.05 -13.52 -13.04
CA GLY A 145 4.96 -14.75 -12.24
C GLY A 145 3.52 -15.15 -11.94
N PRO A 146 3.28 -15.93 -10.87
CA PRO A 146 1.95 -16.46 -10.54
C PRO A 146 0.95 -15.42 -10.02
N GLY A 147 1.35 -14.18 -9.93
CA GLY A 147 0.53 -13.09 -9.40
C GLY A 147 1.01 -12.59 -8.03
N TYR A 148 0.26 -11.64 -7.47
CA TYR A 148 0.49 -11.19 -6.09
C TYR A 148 -0.31 -12.03 -5.11
N GLY A 149 0.30 -12.30 -3.98
CA GLY A 149 -0.25 -13.07 -2.86
C GLY A 149 0.13 -12.43 -1.53
N GLY A 150 0.31 -13.29 -0.52
CA GLY A 150 0.61 -12.88 0.84
C GLY A 150 -0.59 -12.32 1.59
N SER A 151 -0.34 -11.85 2.80
CA SER A 151 -1.38 -11.35 3.71
C SER A 151 -1.84 -9.91 3.42
N CYS A 152 -1.07 -9.13 2.66
CA CYS A 152 -1.28 -7.69 2.53
C CYS A 152 -1.96 -7.28 1.21
N LEU A 153 -1.34 -7.57 0.05
CA LEU A 153 -1.83 -7.05 -1.24
C LEU A 153 -3.26 -7.51 -1.57
N PRO A 154 -3.62 -8.82 -1.47
CA PRO A 154 -4.97 -9.25 -1.79
C PRO A 154 -6.03 -8.60 -0.90
N LYS A 155 -5.76 -8.56 0.40
CA LYS A 155 -6.66 -7.97 1.40
C LYS A 155 -6.85 -6.47 1.16
N ASP A 156 -5.78 -5.72 0.90
CA ASP A 156 -5.83 -4.28 0.76
C ASP A 156 -6.48 -3.85 -0.55
N VAL A 157 -6.23 -4.56 -1.66
CA VAL A 157 -6.93 -4.33 -2.94
C VAL A 157 -8.43 -4.55 -2.76
N GLN A 158 -8.85 -5.66 -2.16
CA GLN A 158 -10.27 -5.95 -1.93
C GLN A 158 -10.92 -4.93 -0.99
N ALA A 159 -10.23 -4.55 0.10
CA ALA A 159 -10.74 -3.54 1.03
C ALA A 159 -10.91 -2.18 0.34
N MET A 160 -9.98 -1.80 -0.54
CA MET A 160 -10.07 -0.55 -1.31
C MET A 160 -11.22 -0.58 -2.32
N MET A 161 -11.44 -1.71 -3.02
CA MET A 161 -12.58 -1.90 -3.93
C MET A 161 -13.92 -1.73 -3.18
N ILE A 162 -14.05 -2.36 -2.01
CA ILE A 162 -15.25 -2.25 -1.16
C ILE A 162 -15.43 -0.81 -0.67
N PHE A 163 -14.33 -0.14 -0.28
CA PHE A 163 -14.35 1.23 0.18
C PHE A 163 -14.80 2.20 -0.93
N GLN A 164 -14.26 2.06 -2.15
CA GLN A 164 -14.69 2.85 -3.30
C GLN A 164 -16.18 2.69 -3.56
N LYS A 165 -16.69 1.44 -3.60
CA LYS A 165 -18.12 1.17 -3.80
C LYS A 165 -18.99 1.81 -2.72
N LYS A 166 -18.59 1.73 -1.44
CA LYS A 166 -19.31 2.38 -0.33
C LYS A 166 -19.28 3.91 -0.40
N SER A 167 -18.27 4.47 -1.06
CA SER A 167 -18.12 5.91 -1.28
C SER A 167 -18.80 6.39 -2.58
N GLY A 168 -19.59 5.54 -3.24
CA GLY A 168 -20.28 5.88 -4.49
C GLY A 168 -19.38 5.91 -5.73
N GLN A 169 -18.16 5.34 -5.63
CA GLN A 169 -17.20 5.26 -6.74
C GLN A 169 -17.19 3.86 -7.35
N GLU A 170 -17.13 3.77 -8.66
CA GLU A 170 -16.88 2.50 -9.34
C GLU A 170 -15.40 2.10 -9.25
N SER A 171 -15.14 0.87 -8.86
CA SER A 171 -13.77 0.34 -8.70
C SER A 171 -13.30 -0.37 -9.99
N VAL A 172 -13.44 0.28 -11.15
CA VAL A 172 -13.15 -0.33 -12.46
C VAL A 172 -11.72 -0.82 -12.54
N LEU A 173 -10.75 0.04 -12.24
CA LEU A 173 -9.33 -0.29 -12.31
C LEU A 173 -8.95 -1.45 -11.38
N LEU A 174 -9.31 -1.36 -10.10
CA LEU A 174 -8.93 -2.38 -9.11
C LEU A 174 -9.67 -3.69 -9.31
N ASN A 175 -10.90 -3.66 -9.85
CA ASN A 175 -11.60 -4.86 -10.31
C ASN A 175 -10.82 -5.57 -11.42
N ALA A 176 -10.35 -4.84 -12.43
CA ALA A 176 -9.53 -5.42 -13.50
C ALA A 176 -8.21 -5.99 -12.98
N VAL A 177 -7.52 -5.27 -12.08
CA VAL A 177 -6.29 -5.73 -11.41
C VAL A 177 -6.54 -7.02 -10.62
N HIS A 178 -7.59 -7.06 -9.83
CA HIS A 178 -7.96 -8.23 -9.03
C HIS A 178 -8.31 -9.43 -9.92
N GLN A 179 -9.14 -9.23 -10.94
CA GLN A 179 -9.51 -10.30 -11.88
C GLN A 179 -8.29 -10.84 -12.64
N THR A 180 -7.39 -9.96 -13.11
CA THR A 180 -6.13 -10.38 -13.75
C THR A 180 -5.32 -11.27 -12.83
N ASN A 181 -5.22 -10.91 -11.54
CA ASN A 181 -4.48 -11.70 -10.55
C ASN A 181 -5.15 -13.06 -10.27
N VAL A 182 -6.47 -13.10 -10.14
CA VAL A 182 -7.21 -14.37 -9.93
C VAL A 182 -7.07 -15.32 -11.11
N LEU A 183 -7.11 -14.81 -12.33
CA LEU A 183 -6.96 -15.61 -13.55
C LEU A 183 -5.54 -16.07 -13.80
N GLN A 184 -4.54 -15.42 -13.21
CA GLN A 184 -3.12 -15.69 -13.45
C GLN A 184 -2.73 -17.12 -13.04
N ILE A 185 -3.26 -17.63 -11.92
CA ILE A 185 -2.95 -18.98 -11.45
C ILE A 185 -3.36 -20.06 -12.49
N ASN A 186 -4.52 -19.90 -13.12
CA ASN A 186 -4.99 -20.81 -14.16
C ASN A 186 -4.08 -20.76 -15.41
N LYS A 187 -3.54 -19.58 -15.73
CA LYS A 187 -2.57 -19.44 -16.82
C LYS A 187 -1.29 -20.23 -16.55
N ILE A 188 -0.80 -20.19 -15.31
CA ILE A 188 0.39 -20.97 -14.90
C ILE A 188 0.10 -22.47 -14.90
N ILE A 189 -1.05 -22.90 -14.38
CA ILE A 189 -1.44 -24.33 -14.43
C ILE A 189 -1.47 -24.83 -15.86
N ASN A 190 -2.13 -24.12 -16.77
CA ASN A 190 -2.18 -24.48 -18.19
C ASN A 190 -0.80 -24.51 -18.89
N LEU A 191 0.21 -23.83 -18.36
CA LEU A 191 1.58 -23.92 -18.87
C LEU A 191 2.31 -25.17 -18.39
N ILE A 192 1.99 -25.64 -17.17
CA ILE A 192 2.59 -26.86 -16.59
C ILE A 192 2.01 -28.13 -17.22
N GLU A 193 0.73 -28.06 -17.63
CA GLU A 193 0.01 -29.21 -18.23
C GLU A 193 0.31 -29.41 -19.72
N LYS A 194 1.03 -28.51 -20.38
CA LYS A 194 1.49 -28.60 -21.77
C LYS A 194 2.84 -29.29 -21.89
#